data_168dcb5d37523336cc4ab99ee2019a5d
#
_entry.id   168dcb5d37523336cc4ab99ee2019a5d
#
_cell.length_a   1.000
_cell.length_b   1.000
_cell.length_c   1.000
_cell.angle_alpha   90.00
_cell.angle_beta   90.00
_cell.angle_gamma   90.00
#
_symmetry.space_group_name_H-M   'P 1'
#
loop_
_entity.id
_entity.type
_entity.pdbx_description
1 polymer ?
#
loop_
_entity_poly.entity_id
_entity_poly.type
_entity_poly.pdbx_seq_one_letter_code
_entity_poly.pdbx_strand_id
1 'polypeptide(L)'
;MPGPLDGIRILEFTQIIAAPFGGMLLSDMGAEVIKIEPIEGEPWRLHNQFLPKESRAYISLNRGKKSLPLNLKNPEATAIVHRLVKEIDIVIINARPDVPEKLGTDYETLSKINPRLIY
;
A
#
# COMPACT_ATOMS: atom_id res chain seq x y z
N MET A 1 -12.69 -9.86 -19.27
CA MET A 1 -12.74 -8.48 -19.79
C MET A 1 -11.90 -7.59 -18.88
N PRO A 2 -11.00 -6.78 -19.42
CA PRO A 2 -10.19 -5.89 -18.59
C PRO A 2 -11.09 -4.85 -17.90
N GLY A 3 -10.70 -4.48 -16.67
CA GLY A 3 -11.38 -3.42 -15.91
C GLY A 3 -10.97 -2.02 -16.38
N PRO A 4 -11.67 -0.98 -15.94
CA PRO A 4 -11.37 0.40 -16.34
C PRO A 4 -9.98 0.88 -15.89
N LEU A 5 -9.37 0.23 -14.90
CA LEU A 5 -8.03 0.54 -14.39
C LEU A 5 -7.00 -0.55 -14.73
N ASP A 6 -7.28 -1.39 -15.73
CA ASP A 6 -6.33 -2.40 -16.17
C ASP A 6 -5.01 -1.74 -16.61
N GLY A 7 -3.89 -2.26 -16.13
CA GLY A 7 -2.56 -1.69 -16.34
C GLY A 7 -2.13 -0.57 -15.38
N ILE A 8 -3.02 -0.07 -14.52
CA ILE A 8 -2.67 0.88 -13.47
C ILE A 8 -2.07 0.15 -12.26
N ARG A 9 -0.94 0.63 -11.77
CA ARG A 9 -0.22 0.06 -10.63
C ARG A 9 -0.23 1.00 -9.44
N ILE A 10 -0.65 0.48 -8.30
CA ILE A 10 -0.84 1.26 -7.06
C ILE A 10 0.02 0.66 -5.95
N LEU A 11 0.74 1.53 -5.26
CA LEU A 11 1.46 1.19 -4.03
C LEU A 11 0.73 1.83 -2.86
N GLU A 12 0.36 1.04 -1.84
CA GLU A 12 -0.34 1.60 -0.69
C GLU A 12 0.39 1.34 0.63
N PHE A 13 0.47 2.41 1.43
CA PHE A 13 0.95 2.42 2.82
C PHE A 13 -0.23 2.72 3.72
N THR A 14 -1.16 1.78 3.79
CA THR A 14 -2.46 2.01 4.40
C THR A 14 -2.76 1.01 5.50
N GLN A 15 -3.59 1.42 6.43
CA GLN A 15 -4.02 0.56 7.53
C GLN A 15 -5.46 0.87 7.96
N ILE A 16 -6.08 -0.10 8.59
CA ILE A 16 -7.39 -0.03 9.20
C ILE A 16 -8.51 -0.01 8.15
N ILE A 17 -9.22 1.12 7.89
CA ILE A 17 -10.47 1.13 7.12
C ILE A 17 -10.40 2.02 5.87
N ALA A 18 -10.32 3.32 6.03
CA ALA A 18 -10.66 4.27 4.97
C ALA A 18 -9.81 4.13 3.71
N ALA A 19 -8.50 4.19 3.84
CA ALA A 19 -7.61 4.08 2.71
C ALA A 19 -7.50 2.65 2.16
N PRO A 20 -7.46 1.57 2.99
CA PRO A 20 -7.59 0.21 2.49
C PRO A 20 -8.86 -0.03 1.68
N PHE A 21 -10.00 0.52 2.10
CA PHE A 21 -11.24 0.45 1.33
C PHE A 21 -11.10 1.12 -0.05
N GLY A 22 -10.50 2.31 -0.10
CA GLY A 22 -10.21 2.98 -1.37
C GLY A 22 -9.34 2.14 -2.30
N GLY A 23 -8.22 1.60 -1.79
CA GLY A 23 -7.34 0.71 -2.56
C GLY A 23 -8.05 -0.56 -3.04
N MET A 24 -8.95 -1.11 -2.23
CA MET A 24 -9.76 -2.27 -2.62
C MET A 24 -10.69 -1.95 -3.78
N LEU A 25 -11.37 -0.81 -3.75
CA LEU A 25 -12.25 -0.40 -4.86
C LEU A 25 -11.46 -0.24 -6.16
N LEU A 26 -10.25 0.32 -6.09
CA LEU A 26 -9.39 0.43 -7.27
C LEU A 26 -8.93 -0.94 -7.78
N SER A 27 -8.64 -1.87 -6.86
CA SER A 27 -8.34 -3.27 -7.22
C SER A 27 -9.53 -3.95 -7.90
N ASP A 28 -10.74 -3.77 -7.38
CA ASP A 28 -11.97 -4.30 -8.01
C ASP A 28 -12.19 -3.74 -9.44
N MET A 29 -11.68 -2.54 -9.71
CA MET A 29 -11.73 -1.93 -11.03
C MET A 29 -10.58 -2.36 -11.97
N GLY A 30 -9.71 -3.25 -11.54
CA GLY A 30 -8.65 -3.84 -12.36
C GLY A 30 -7.24 -3.34 -12.08
N ALA A 31 -7.04 -2.38 -11.16
CA ALA A 31 -5.71 -1.94 -10.79
C ALA A 31 -4.92 -3.03 -10.05
N GLU A 32 -3.62 -3.12 -10.32
CA GLU A 32 -2.71 -3.92 -9.50
C GLU A 32 -2.36 -3.14 -8.23
N VAL A 33 -2.80 -3.59 -7.08
CA VAL A 33 -2.52 -2.95 -5.80
C VAL A 33 -1.52 -3.75 -5.00
N ILE A 34 -0.40 -3.12 -4.65
CA ILE A 34 0.66 -3.67 -3.79
C ILE A 34 0.59 -2.93 -2.45
N LYS A 35 0.27 -3.66 -1.40
CA LYS A 35 0.20 -3.13 -0.04
C LYS A 35 1.49 -3.39 0.71
N ILE A 36 2.16 -2.32 1.12
CA ILE A 36 3.31 -2.40 2.03
C ILE A 36 2.77 -2.51 3.46
N GLU A 37 3.23 -3.53 4.15
CA GLU A 37 2.84 -3.79 5.55
C GLU A 37 4.07 -3.92 6.45
N PRO A 38 3.94 -3.65 7.76
CA PRO A 38 4.95 -4.11 8.72
C PRO A 38 5.16 -5.62 8.63
N ILE A 39 6.31 -6.11 9.07
CA ILE A 39 6.63 -7.56 9.04
C ILE A 39 5.58 -8.39 9.78
N GLU A 40 5.02 -7.83 10.85
CA GLU A 40 3.97 -8.48 11.65
C GLU A 40 2.59 -8.43 10.99
N GLY A 41 2.45 -7.69 9.90
CA GLY A 41 1.19 -7.32 9.29
C GLY A 41 0.59 -6.05 9.89
N GLU A 42 -0.34 -5.42 9.19
CA GLU A 42 -1.02 -4.24 9.72
C GLU A 42 -1.95 -4.60 10.89
N PRO A 43 -2.29 -3.61 11.77
CA PRO A 43 -3.10 -3.86 12.98
C PRO A 43 -4.46 -4.50 12.74
N TRP A 44 -5.09 -4.23 11.58
CA TRP A 44 -6.41 -4.77 11.25
C TRP A 44 -6.42 -6.28 11.04
N ARG A 45 -5.26 -6.89 10.76
CA ARG A 45 -5.12 -8.36 10.71
C ARG A 45 -5.38 -9.02 12.07
N LEU A 46 -5.19 -8.29 13.15
CA LEU A 46 -5.39 -8.79 14.52
C LEU A 46 -6.81 -8.53 15.05
N HIS A 47 -7.60 -7.74 14.34
CA HIS A 47 -8.95 -7.38 14.75
C HIS A 47 -9.97 -8.41 14.25
N ASN A 48 -10.81 -8.95 15.15
CA ASN A 48 -11.82 -9.97 14.82
C ASN A 48 -11.25 -11.18 14.05
N GLN A 49 -10.18 -11.76 14.55
CA GLN A 49 -9.58 -12.95 13.97
C GLN A 49 -10.54 -14.15 14.08
N PHE A 50 -10.63 -14.93 13.02
CA PHE A 50 -11.30 -16.23 13.01
C PHE A 50 -10.30 -17.39 12.86
N LEU A 51 -9.10 -17.10 12.36
CA LEU A 51 -7.91 -17.94 12.35
C LEU A 51 -6.69 -17.09 12.73
N PRO A 52 -5.58 -17.66 13.19
CA PRO A 52 -4.39 -16.89 13.50
C PRO A 52 -3.94 -16.02 12.33
N LYS A 53 -3.85 -14.72 12.54
CA LYS A 53 -3.51 -13.68 11.55
C LYS A 53 -4.51 -13.51 10.40
N GLU A 54 -5.65 -14.16 10.44
CA GLU A 54 -6.74 -13.99 9.48
C GLU A 54 -7.93 -13.32 10.13
N SER A 55 -8.23 -12.14 9.70
CA SER A 55 -9.29 -11.27 10.22
C SER A 55 -10.35 -11.01 9.16
N ARG A 56 -11.61 -11.17 9.53
CA ARG A 56 -12.73 -10.80 8.64
C ARG A 56 -12.66 -9.32 8.26
N ALA A 57 -12.30 -8.47 9.22
CA ALA A 57 -12.14 -7.04 9.00
C ALA A 57 -11.05 -6.75 7.97
N TYR A 58 -9.89 -7.41 8.06
CA TYR A 58 -8.82 -7.26 7.09
C TYR A 58 -9.22 -7.77 5.69
N ILE A 59 -9.74 -8.99 5.60
CA ILE A 59 -10.10 -9.62 4.33
C ILE A 59 -11.17 -8.80 3.58
N SER A 60 -12.15 -8.25 4.30
CA SER A 60 -13.23 -7.46 3.71
C SER A 60 -12.76 -6.15 3.05
N LEU A 61 -11.56 -5.66 3.40
CA LEU A 61 -11.02 -4.37 2.94
C LEU A 61 -9.77 -4.49 2.07
N ASN A 62 -9.27 -5.71 1.86
CA ASN A 62 -7.98 -5.91 1.19
C ASN A 62 -8.00 -6.99 0.10
N ARG A 63 -9.19 -7.41 -0.35
CA ARG A 63 -9.28 -8.40 -1.43
C ARG A 63 -8.62 -7.89 -2.71
N GLY A 64 -8.02 -8.80 -3.45
CA GLY A 64 -7.36 -8.50 -4.72
C GLY A 64 -5.97 -7.87 -4.61
N LYS A 65 -5.54 -7.47 -3.42
CA LYS A 65 -4.23 -6.85 -3.21
C LYS A 65 -3.11 -7.88 -3.04
N LYS A 66 -1.92 -7.50 -3.44
CA LYS A 66 -0.66 -8.19 -3.10
C LYS A 66 -0.10 -7.59 -1.83
N SER A 67 0.33 -8.41 -0.89
CA SER A 67 0.99 -7.94 0.34
C SER A 67 2.50 -8.05 0.20
N LEU A 68 3.21 -7.00 0.57
CA LEU A 68 4.66 -6.95 0.64
C LEU A 68 5.09 -6.48 2.03
N PRO A 69 5.42 -7.42 2.93
CA PRO A 69 5.91 -7.06 4.27
C PRO A 69 7.31 -6.46 4.20
N LEU A 70 7.48 -5.25 4.71
CA LEU A 70 8.76 -4.55 4.75
C LEU A 70 8.93 -3.80 6.07
N ASN A 71 10.11 -3.89 6.67
CA ASN A 71 10.49 -3.01 7.77
C ASN A 71 11.07 -1.70 7.22
N LEU A 72 10.23 -0.70 7.02
CA LEU A 72 10.63 0.60 6.45
C LEU A 72 11.61 1.41 7.30
N LYS A 73 11.89 0.97 8.52
CA LYS A 73 12.99 1.53 9.33
C LYS A 73 14.38 1.07 8.84
N ASN A 74 14.40 0.01 8.02
CA ASN A 74 15.62 -0.47 7.38
C ASN A 74 15.82 0.25 6.05
N PRO A 75 16.98 0.90 5.81
CA PRO A 75 17.27 1.60 4.54
C PRO A 75 17.16 0.70 3.30
N GLU A 76 17.46 -0.60 3.42
CA GLU A 76 17.31 -1.54 2.31
C GLU A 76 15.84 -1.72 1.90
N ALA A 77 14.93 -1.73 2.87
CA ALA A 77 13.49 -1.79 2.59
C ALA A 77 13.00 -0.52 1.87
N THR A 78 13.47 0.65 2.30
CA THR A 78 13.19 1.92 1.61
C THR A 78 13.74 1.90 0.18
N ALA A 79 14.92 1.35 -0.04
CA ALA A 79 15.48 1.19 -1.39
C ALA A 79 14.62 0.29 -2.29
N ILE A 80 13.99 -0.76 -1.74
CA ILE A 80 13.02 -1.59 -2.47
C ILE A 80 11.82 -0.76 -2.89
N VAL A 81 11.25 0.03 -1.97
CA VAL A 81 10.13 0.94 -2.27
C VAL A 81 10.51 1.93 -3.37
N HIS A 82 11.66 2.56 -3.29
CA HIS A 82 12.13 3.52 -4.30
C HIS A 82 12.29 2.88 -5.69
N ARG A 83 12.69 1.61 -5.75
CA ARG A 83 12.74 0.87 -7.02
C ARG A 83 11.35 0.60 -7.58
N LEU A 84 10.41 0.18 -6.72
CA LEU A 84 9.01 -0.06 -7.12
C LEU A 84 8.34 1.22 -7.65
N VAL A 85 8.56 2.35 -7.00
CA VAL A 85 7.93 3.64 -7.35
C VAL A 85 8.21 4.07 -8.79
N LYS A 86 9.31 3.63 -9.39
CA LYS A 86 9.61 3.90 -10.81
C LYS A 86 8.55 3.37 -11.78
N GLU A 87 7.83 2.34 -11.35
CA GLU A 87 6.82 1.65 -12.15
C GLU A 87 5.40 1.77 -11.56
N ILE A 88 5.21 2.63 -10.58
CA ILE A 88 3.94 2.87 -9.89
C ILE A 88 3.29 4.14 -10.43
N ASP A 89 2.00 4.09 -10.66
CA ASP A 89 1.22 5.25 -11.10
C ASP A 89 0.66 6.05 -9.92
N ILE A 90 0.24 5.35 -8.86
CA ILE A 90 -0.45 5.96 -7.71
C ILE A 90 0.13 5.45 -6.40
N VAL A 91 0.36 6.36 -5.45
CA VAL A 91 0.63 6.03 -4.05
C VAL A 91 -0.55 6.46 -3.19
N ILE A 92 -1.04 5.54 -2.35
CA ILE A 92 -2.06 5.80 -1.35
C ILE A 92 -1.44 5.66 0.05
N ILE A 93 -1.65 6.65 0.89
CA ILE A 93 -1.10 6.66 2.25
C ILE A 93 -2.10 7.25 3.23
N ASN A 94 -2.22 6.69 4.43
CA ASN A 94 -3.02 7.24 5.52
C ASN A 94 -2.25 7.31 6.84
N ALA A 95 -0.94 7.52 6.76
CA ALA A 95 -0.09 7.77 7.92
C ALA A 95 -0.18 9.24 8.36
N ARG A 96 0.27 9.51 9.60
CA ARG A 96 0.45 10.90 10.06
C ARG A 96 1.49 11.61 9.18
N PRO A 97 1.35 12.93 8.97
CA PRO A 97 2.20 13.67 8.01
C PRO A 97 3.70 13.54 8.21
N ASP A 98 4.17 13.41 9.46
CA ASP A 98 5.58 13.28 9.82
C ASP A 98 6.19 11.90 9.52
N VAL A 99 5.37 10.87 9.36
CA VAL A 99 5.84 9.49 9.19
C VAL A 99 6.42 9.25 7.79
N PRO A 100 5.76 9.64 6.69
CA PRO A 100 6.32 9.46 5.36
C PRO A 100 7.68 10.12 5.16
N GLU A 101 7.88 11.34 5.67
CA GLU A 101 9.16 12.05 5.58
C GLU A 101 10.29 11.26 6.26
N LYS A 102 10.03 10.75 7.47
CA LYS A 102 11.01 9.95 8.22
C LYS A 102 11.37 8.63 7.52
N LEU A 103 10.44 8.08 6.75
CA LEU A 103 10.60 6.81 6.06
C LEU A 103 11.04 6.95 4.60
N GLY A 104 11.16 8.17 4.08
CA GLY A 104 11.50 8.42 2.68
C GLY A 104 10.39 7.99 1.70
N THR A 105 9.14 8.06 2.14
CA THR A 105 7.94 7.70 1.37
C THR A 105 6.99 8.88 1.16
N ASP A 106 7.44 10.09 1.46
CA ASP A 106 6.73 11.35 1.23
C ASP A 106 6.70 11.73 -0.25
N TYR A 107 5.77 12.62 -0.59
CA TYR A 107 5.58 13.07 -1.97
C TYR A 107 6.85 13.69 -2.58
N GLU A 108 7.52 14.56 -1.85
CA GLU A 108 8.73 15.23 -2.37
C GLU A 108 9.84 14.25 -2.74
N THR A 109 10.03 13.22 -1.91
CA THR A 109 11.01 12.17 -2.16
C THR A 109 10.59 11.31 -3.35
N LEU A 110 9.35 10.82 -3.36
CA LEU A 110 8.90 9.88 -4.38
C LEU A 110 8.67 10.53 -5.74
N SER A 111 8.22 11.79 -5.79
CA SER A 111 8.02 12.51 -7.05
C SER A 111 9.34 12.83 -7.79
N LYS A 112 10.46 12.94 -7.08
CA LYS A 112 11.79 13.04 -7.70
C LYS A 112 12.20 11.74 -8.40
N ILE A 113 11.73 10.60 -7.90
CA ILE A 113 11.99 9.27 -8.49
C ILE A 113 11.07 9.04 -9.68
N ASN A 114 9.80 9.41 -9.55
CA ASN A 114 8.78 9.28 -10.59
C ASN A 114 7.93 10.57 -10.66
N PRO A 115 8.27 11.50 -11.57
CA PRO A 115 7.56 12.77 -11.70
C PRO A 115 6.09 12.65 -12.14
N ARG A 116 5.67 11.49 -12.64
CA ARG A 116 4.28 11.22 -13.06
C ARG A 116 3.42 10.67 -11.92
N LEU A 117 3.99 10.44 -10.75
CA LEU A 117 3.33 9.82 -9.63
C LEU A 117 2.14 10.66 -9.12
N ILE A 118 1.00 10.03 -8.96
CA ILE A 118 -0.14 10.58 -8.22
C ILE A 118 0.00 10.14 -6.76
N TYR A 119 0.01 11.12 -5.84
CA TYR A 119 0.19 10.85 -4.42
C TYR A 119 -0.99 11.37 -3.61
#